data_1b36195272d92e1428853e1661f6cfa4
#
_entry.id   1b36195272d92e1428853e1661f6cfa4
#
_cell.length_a   1.000
_cell.length_b   1.000
_cell.length_c   1.000
_cell.angle_alpha   90.00
_cell.angle_beta   90.00
_cell.angle_gamma   90.00
#
_symmetry.space_group_name_H-M   'P 1'
#
loop_
_entity.id
_entity.type
_entity.pdbx_description
1 polymer ?
#
loop_
_entity_poly.entity_id
_entity_poly.type
_entity_poly.pdbx_seq_one_letter_code
_entity_poly.pdbx_strand_id
1 'polypeptide(L)'
;SEAIAEAVALSTCNRTEVYVAAPDAAIAEDAVTVALVAHSSIGAEELACVRYVLRDDRAAAQLFRVASSLDSMVVGESEIQGQVRSAWELASEEGTTGPLLNQLFRQALEVGKRVRAETRIGAGSASVSAVAVDLAERVLDDLPGRRVLVIGAGQMAEATALALVQHGVHEVVVANRTVGTARELAARVGGRGVGFDLLPAELAGADIVISSTNAPHPVLRAEDVAPVMAARPERRMVVIDISVPRDVAADVARLDGVALFDIDDLERVVEANLNGRRLEAERGEGYVLGAVQGFAAWRRGLQAAPAITSLRERAEEIRRAELARIAAGWEGLSEEDRARLEALTKGIVNKLLHEPTVRVRAAAETGDSLQHVESLRHLFGLEAGTQR
;
A
#
# COMPACT_ATOMS: atom_id res chain seq x y z
N SER A 1 -16.33 -9.79 -8.00
CA SER A 1 -16.74 -11.00 -8.77
C SER A 1 -16.63 -12.20 -7.83
N GLU A 2 -17.35 -13.30 -8.10
CA GLU A 2 -17.24 -14.55 -7.31
C GLU A 2 -15.82 -15.15 -7.29
N ALA A 3 -14.97 -14.71 -8.21
CA ALA A 3 -13.58 -15.15 -8.34
C ALA A 3 -12.62 -14.55 -7.29
N ILE A 4 -12.95 -13.40 -6.68
CA ILE A 4 -12.10 -12.68 -5.74
C ILE A 4 -12.87 -12.50 -4.42
N ALA A 5 -12.32 -13.06 -3.34
CA ALA A 5 -12.92 -12.96 -2.00
C ALA A 5 -12.57 -11.64 -1.31
N GLU A 6 -11.34 -11.17 -1.49
CA GLU A 6 -10.86 -9.91 -0.89
C GLU A 6 -9.99 -9.16 -1.91
N ALA A 7 -10.03 -7.83 -1.90
CA ALA A 7 -9.24 -6.99 -2.78
C ALA A 7 -8.86 -5.65 -2.12
N VAL A 8 -7.63 -5.21 -2.33
CA VAL A 8 -7.13 -3.86 -2.03
C VAL A 8 -6.32 -3.37 -3.21
N ALA A 9 -6.62 -2.18 -3.71
CA ALA A 9 -5.86 -1.50 -4.76
C ALA A 9 -5.00 -0.39 -4.15
N LEU A 10 -3.71 -0.46 -4.34
CA LEU A 10 -2.72 0.55 -3.96
C LEU A 10 -2.24 1.25 -5.23
N SER A 11 -2.53 2.53 -5.37
CA SER A 11 -2.04 3.36 -6.46
C SER A 11 -1.24 4.53 -5.91
N THR A 12 -0.04 4.72 -6.42
CA THR A 12 0.90 5.77 -6.03
C THR A 12 1.45 6.46 -7.28
N CYS A 13 2.36 7.40 -7.14
CA CYS A 13 3.02 8.04 -8.29
C CYS A 13 3.88 7.08 -9.13
N ASN A 14 4.35 5.96 -8.54
CA ASN A 14 5.31 5.04 -9.17
C ASN A 14 4.77 3.64 -9.44
N ARG A 15 3.64 3.24 -8.84
CA ARG A 15 3.09 1.89 -8.97
C ARG A 15 1.59 1.84 -8.82
N THR A 16 1.00 0.87 -9.49
CA THR A 16 -0.36 0.41 -9.21
C THR A 16 -0.29 -1.07 -8.90
N GLU A 17 -0.64 -1.46 -7.68
CA GLU A 17 -0.64 -2.84 -7.22
C GLU A 17 -2.04 -3.22 -6.75
N VAL A 18 -2.50 -4.41 -7.13
CA VAL A 18 -3.78 -4.95 -6.68
C VAL A 18 -3.52 -6.23 -5.89
N TYR A 19 -3.82 -6.20 -4.61
CA TYR A 19 -3.70 -7.34 -3.71
C TYR A 19 -5.05 -8.03 -3.62
N VAL A 20 -5.08 -9.33 -3.88
CA VAL A 20 -6.30 -10.11 -3.87
C VAL A 20 -6.14 -11.40 -3.06
N ALA A 21 -7.22 -11.81 -2.40
CA ALA A 21 -7.37 -13.17 -1.87
C ALA A 21 -8.42 -13.90 -2.70
N ALA A 22 -8.06 -15.05 -3.23
CA ALA A 22 -8.91 -15.83 -4.11
C ALA A 22 -8.66 -17.33 -3.95
N PRO A 23 -9.67 -18.17 -4.17
CA PRO A 23 -9.51 -19.63 -4.18
C PRO A 23 -8.66 -20.12 -5.35
N ASP A 24 -8.78 -19.47 -6.52
CA ASP A 24 -8.04 -19.77 -7.74
C ASP A 24 -7.27 -18.52 -8.22
N ALA A 25 -5.95 -18.65 -8.21
CA ALA A 25 -5.06 -17.57 -8.57
C ALA A 25 -5.10 -17.20 -10.07
N ALA A 26 -5.37 -18.16 -10.96
CA ALA A 26 -5.42 -17.90 -12.40
C ALA A 26 -6.68 -17.10 -12.78
N ILE A 27 -7.82 -17.53 -12.24
CA ILE A 27 -9.10 -16.83 -12.45
C ILE A 27 -9.05 -15.41 -11.86
N ALA A 28 -8.43 -15.25 -10.69
CA ALA A 28 -8.27 -13.95 -10.07
C ALA A 28 -7.34 -13.02 -10.88
N GLU A 29 -6.26 -13.55 -11.43
CA GLU A 29 -5.33 -12.81 -12.30
C GLU A 29 -6.03 -12.28 -13.56
N ASP A 30 -6.85 -13.11 -14.21
CA ASP A 30 -7.65 -12.69 -15.35
C ASP A 30 -8.65 -11.60 -14.98
N ALA A 31 -9.36 -11.76 -13.87
CA ALA A 31 -10.34 -10.78 -13.40
C ALA A 31 -9.70 -9.43 -13.08
N VAL A 32 -8.53 -9.41 -12.43
CA VAL A 32 -7.76 -8.19 -12.15
C VAL A 32 -7.27 -7.56 -13.45
N THR A 33 -6.79 -8.36 -14.41
CA THR A 33 -6.33 -7.87 -15.71
C THR A 33 -7.46 -7.15 -16.47
N VAL A 34 -8.63 -7.75 -16.52
CA VAL A 34 -9.82 -7.16 -17.15
C VAL A 34 -10.19 -5.83 -16.46
N ALA A 35 -10.16 -5.80 -15.12
CA ALA A 35 -10.45 -4.58 -14.38
C ALA A 35 -9.44 -3.47 -14.65
N LEU A 36 -8.13 -3.78 -14.67
CA LEU A 36 -7.08 -2.81 -14.94
C LEU A 36 -7.18 -2.24 -16.36
N VAL A 37 -7.41 -3.07 -17.37
CA VAL A 37 -7.62 -2.65 -18.76
C VAL A 37 -8.85 -1.76 -18.90
N ALA A 38 -9.94 -2.10 -18.20
CA ALA A 38 -11.18 -1.32 -18.26
C ALA A 38 -11.06 0.08 -17.63
N HIS A 39 -10.13 0.27 -16.69
CA HIS A 39 -9.95 1.52 -15.95
C HIS A 39 -8.66 2.29 -16.32
N SER A 40 -7.88 1.77 -17.26
CA SER A 40 -6.69 2.43 -17.79
C SER A 40 -6.80 2.65 -19.29
N SER A 41 -5.91 3.47 -19.84
CA SER A 41 -5.77 3.63 -21.30
C SER A 41 -4.83 2.61 -21.95
N ILE A 42 -4.38 1.60 -21.17
CA ILE A 42 -3.40 0.60 -21.59
C ILE A 42 -4.14 -0.64 -22.13
N GLY A 43 -3.71 -1.15 -23.30
CA GLY A 43 -4.23 -2.38 -23.86
C GLY A 43 -3.77 -3.63 -23.11
N ALA A 44 -4.51 -4.76 -23.25
CA ALA A 44 -4.17 -6.00 -22.54
C ALA A 44 -2.77 -6.55 -22.90
N GLU A 45 -2.34 -6.44 -24.16
CA GLU A 45 -1.01 -6.88 -24.60
C GLU A 45 0.10 -6.02 -24.00
N GLU A 46 -0.09 -4.71 -23.97
CA GLU A 46 0.85 -3.77 -23.37
C GLU A 46 0.93 -3.97 -21.85
N LEU A 47 -0.20 -4.12 -21.17
CA LEU A 47 -0.24 -4.42 -19.74
C LEU A 47 0.49 -5.73 -19.41
N ALA A 48 0.36 -6.76 -20.26
CA ALA A 48 1.07 -8.03 -20.08
C ALA A 48 2.59 -7.90 -20.13
N CYS A 49 3.12 -6.92 -20.88
CA CYS A 49 4.56 -6.67 -20.99
C CYS A 49 5.15 -5.90 -19.80
N VAL A 50 4.32 -5.12 -19.09
CA VAL A 50 4.80 -4.20 -18.03
C VAL A 50 4.35 -4.59 -16.63
N ARG A 51 3.52 -5.62 -16.48
CA ARG A 51 3.07 -6.13 -15.19
C ARG A 51 3.95 -7.26 -14.65
N TYR A 52 3.95 -7.39 -13.36
CA TYR A 52 4.41 -8.61 -12.67
C TYR A 52 3.28 -9.20 -11.83
N VAL A 53 3.36 -10.49 -11.55
CA VAL A 53 2.40 -11.21 -10.70
C VAL A 53 3.17 -11.96 -9.62
N LEU A 54 2.83 -11.70 -8.36
CA LEU A 54 3.42 -12.36 -7.21
C LEU A 54 2.33 -13.14 -6.48
N ARG A 55 2.71 -14.29 -5.94
CA ARG A 55 1.77 -15.18 -5.26
C ARG A 55 2.27 -15.53 -3.86
N ASP A 56 1.33 -15.76 -2.97
CA ASP A 56 1.58 -16.23 -1.60
C ASP A 56 2.58 -15.36 -0.82
N ASP A 57 3.64 -15.98 -0.31
CA ASP A 57 4.65 -15.32 0.51
C ASP A 57 5.41 -14.24 -0.26
N ARG A 58 5.51 -14.36 -1.60
CA ARG A 58 6.11 -13.31 -2.43
C ARG A 58 5.24 -12.06 -2.52
N ALA A 59 3.92 -12.22 -2.57
CA ALA A 59 3.00 -11.08 -2.54
C ALA A 59 3.04 -10.37 -1.17
N ALA A 60 3.11 -11.14 -0.07
CA ALA A 60 3.28 -10.58 1.26
C ALA A 60 4.63 -9.85 1.41
N ALA A 61 5.71 -10.45 0.93
CA ALA A 61 7.03 -9.83 0.94
C ALA A 61 7.04 -8.50 0.18
N GLN A 62 6.37 -8.44 -0.97
CA GLN A 62 6.25 -7.22 -1.76
C GLN A 62 5.55 -6.12 -0.97
N LEU A 63 4.37 -6.38 -0.41
CA LEU A 63 3.66 -5.38 0.38
C LEU A 63 4.48 -4.90 1.58
N PHE A 64 5.19 -5.81 2.25
CA PHE A 64 6.04 -5.47 3.40
C PHE A 64 7.24 -4.60 2.99
N ARG A 65 7.87 -4.86 1.84
CA ARG A 65 8.90 -4.00 1.25
C ARG A 65 8.37 -2.63 0.90
N VAL A 66 7.22 -2.58 0.24
CA VAL A 66 6.55 -1.33 -0.14
C VAL A 66 6.21 -0.51 1.11
N ALA A 67 5.54 -1.10 2.10
CA ALA A 67 5.19 -0.42 3.34
C ALA A 67 6.41 -0.01 4.18
N SER A 68 7.54 -0.70 4.01
CA SER A 68 8.83 -0.38 4.64
C SER A 68 9.66 0.63 3.86
N SER A 69 9.17 1.10 2.70
CA SER A 69 9.91 1.98 1.78
C SER A 69 11.24 1.38 1.29
N LEU A 70 11.36 0.05 1.28
CA LEU A 70 12.51 -0.67 0.74
C LEU A 70 12.41 -0.81 -0.78
N ASP A 71 11.19 -0.83 -1.32
CA ASP A 71 10.86 -0.88 -2.74
C ASP A 71 10.17 0.42 -3.17
N SER A 72 10.65 1.55 -2.70
CA SER A 72 10.22 2.89 -3.11
C SER A 72 11.30 3.53 -3.96
N MET A 73 10.91 4.50 -4.82
CA MET A 73 11.84 5.32 -5.61
C MET A 73 12.91 5.95 -4.71
N VAL A 74 12.50 6.42 -3.55
CA VAL A 74 13.37 6.93 -2.50
C VAL A 74 13.27 6.00 -1.30
N VAL A 75 14.29 5.17 -1.11
CA VAL A 75 14.34 4.23 0.01
C VAL A 75 14.27 5.00 1.33
N GLY A 76 13.25 4.70 2.16
CA GLY A 76 13.03 5.35 3.45
C GLY A 76 12.01 6.48 3.45
N GLU A 77 11.30 6.72 2.35
CA GLU A 77 10.24 7.73 2.23
C GLU A 77 9.10 7.49 3.25
N SER A 78 8.60 8.59 3.86
CA SER A 78 7.53 8.47 4.86
C SER A 78 6.13 8.36 4.27
N GLU A 79 5.94 8.80 3.04
CA GLU A 79 4.62 8.96 2.41
C GLU A 79 3.97 7.61 2.06
N ILE A 80 4.77 6.63 1.63
CA ILE A 80 4.24 5.32 1.20
C ILE A 80 3.45 4.60 2.30
N GLN A 81 3.84 4.76 3.58
CA GLN A 81 3.09 4.17 4.69
C GLN A 81 1.68 4.76 4.83
N GLY A 82 1.55 6.07 4.61
CA GLY A 82 0.28 6.76 4.56
C GLY A 82 -0.59 6.25 3.41
N GLN A 83 0.00 6.11 2.22
CA GLN A 83 -0.69 5.61 1.03
C GLN A 83 -1.17 4.16 1.19
N VAL A 84 -0.35 3.27 1.75
CA VAL A 84 -0.72 1.87 2.07
C VAL A 84 -1.88 1.85 3.08
N ARG A 85 -1.84 2.71 4.10
CA ARG A 85 -2.91 2.83 5.10
C ARG A 85 -4.20 3.30 4.45
N SER A 86 -4.18 4.39 3.68
CA SER A 86 -5.36 4.95 3.02
C SER A 86 -5.99 3.98 2.03
N ALA A 87 -5.17 3.21 1.29
CA ALA A 87 -5.66 2.17 0.39
C ALA A 87 -6.40 1.06 1.15
N TRP A 88 -5.87 0.63 2.30
CA TRP A 88 -6.51 -0.38 3.13
C TRP A 88 -7.79 0.14 3.81
N GLU A 89 -7.77 1.36 4.34
CA GLU A 89 -8.95 2.01 4.96
C GLU A 89 -10.09 2.14 3.95
N LEU A 90 -9.81 2.64 2.75
CA LEU A 90 -10.79 2.75 1.67
C LEU A 90 -11.39 1.38 1.30
N ALA A 91 -10.55 0.35 1.11
CA ALA A 91 -11.01 -0.99 0.81
C ALA A 91 -11.85 -1.60 1.95
N SER A 92 -11.54 -1.25 3.21
CA SER A 92 -12.31 -1.67 4.38
C SER A 92 -13.67 -0.99 4.44
N GLU A 93 -13.74 0.31 4.13
CA GLU A 93 -14.99 1.08 4.04
C GLU A 93 -15.90 0.55 2.93
N GLU A 94 -15.34 0.18 1.78
CA GLU A 94 -16.05 -0.42 0.65
C GLU A 94 -16.41 -1.91 0.87
N GLY A 95 -15.99 -2.50 2.01
CA GLY A 95 -16.29 -3.90 2.35
C GLY A 95 -15.60 -4.93 1.44
N THR A 96 -14.50 -4.56 0.79
CA THR A 96 -13.74 -5.45 -0.10
C THR A 96 -12.60 -6.19 0.61
N THR A 97 -12.39 -5.94 1.91
CA THR A 97 -11.39 -6.63 2.73
C THR A 97 -12.02 -7.71 3.60
N GLY A 98 -11.22 -8.73 3.93
CA GLY A 98 -11.58 -9.79 4.86
C GLY A 98 -10.42 -10.15 5.80
N PRO A 99 -10.45 -11.30 6.46
CA PRO A 99 -9.45 -11.66 7.46
C PRO A 99 -8.02 -11.68 6.93
N LEU A 100 -7.82 -12.12 5.67
CA LEU A 100 -6.50 -12.32 5.10
C LEU A 100 -5.82 -10.99 4.76
N LEU A 101 -6.48 -10.12 3.99
CA LEU A 101 -5.91 -8.82 3.62
C LEU A 101 -5.86 -7.86 4.80
N ASN A 102 -6.84 -7.90 5.71
CA ASN A 102 -6.78 -7.10 6.94
C ASN A 102 -5.55 -7.44 7.80
N GLN A 103 -5.20 -8.72 7.93
CA GLN A 103 -4.01 -9.12 8.66
C GLN A 103 -2.74 -8.76 7.90
N LEU A 104 -2.72 -8.95 6.57
CA LEU A 104 -1.59 -8.65 5.71
C LEU A 104 -1.24 -7.15 5.78
N PHE A 105 -2.21 -6.28 5.59
CA PHE A 105 -2.02 -4.83 5.60
C PHE A 105 -1.66 -4.30 6.99
N ARG A 106 -2.25 -4.85 8.06
CA ARG A 106 -1.87 -4.53 9.43
C ARG A 106 -0.40 -4.84 9.69
N GLN A 107 0.04 -6.06 9.36
CA GLN A 107 1.44 -6.46 9.52
C GLN A 107 2.37 -5.64 8.63
N ALA A 108 1.97 -5.28 7.43
CA ALA A 108 2.75 -4.42 6.55
C ALA A 108 3.04 -3.05 7.21
N LEU A 109 2.03 -2.43 7.81
CA LEU A 109 2.20 -1.16 8.52
C LEU A 109 3.06 -1.30 9.78
N GLU A 110 2.93 -2.41 10.51
CA GLU A 110 3.76 -2.72 11.70
C GLU A 110 5.23 -2.90 11.31
N VAL A 111 5.50 -3.69 10.27
CA VAL A 111 6.86 -3.92 9.75
C VAL A 111 7.47 -2.63 9.24
N GLY A 112 6.74 -1.86 8.44
CA GLY A 112 7.23 -0.58 7.95
C GLY A 112 7.58 0.41 9.07
N LYS A 113 6.75 0.46 10.13
CA LYS A 113 7.03 1.25 11.32
C LYS A 113 8.29 0.74 12.04
N ARG A 114 8.45 -0.57 12.17
CA ARG A 114 9.61 -1.18 12.82
C ARG A 114 10.89 -0.95 12.05
N VAL A 115 10.89 -1.19 10.73
CA VAL A 115 12.05 -0.93 9.86
C VAL A 115 12.51 0.53 10.02
N ARG A 116 11.60 1.49 10.01
CA ARG A 116 11.91 2.91 10.19
C ARG A 116 12.47 3.24 11.56
N ALA A 117 11.98 2.60 12.63
CA ALA A 117 12.43 2.85 13.99
C ALA A 117 13.78 2.21 14.32
N GLU A 118 14.04 1.01 13.76
CA GLU A 118 15.20 0.19 14.11
C GLU A 118 16.34 0.25 13.09
N THR A 119 16.12 0.94 11.95
CA THR A 119 17.17 1.22 10.95
C THR A 119 17.30 2.73 10.71
N ARG A 120 18.44 3.14 10.16
CA ARG A 120 18.64 4.54 9.73
C ARG A 120 18.08 4.81 8.31
N ILE A 121 17.23 3.92 7.80
CA ILE A 121 16.68 4.02 6.44
C ILE A 121 15.86 5.31 6.24
N GLY A 122 15.21 5.78 7.31
CA GLY A 122 14.48 7.05 7.33
C GLY A 122 15.32 8.27 7.77
N ALA A 123 16.55 8.06 8.27
CA ALA A 123 17.40 9.15 8.71
C ALA A 123 18.19 9.73 7.53
N GLY A 124 17.88 10.96 7.14
CA GLY A 124 18.53 11.62 5.99
C GLY A 124 18.09 11.05 4.65
N SER A 125 16.87 10.48 4.54
CA SER A 125 16.31 10.19 3.22
C SER A 125 16.08 11.51 2.51
N ALA A 126 16.80 11.73 1.41
CA ALA A 126 16.36 12.71 0.47
C ALA A 126 15.00 12.21 -0.05
N SER A 127 13.91 12.79 0.41
CA SER A 127 12.61 12.60 -0.23
C SER A 127 12.72 13.15 -1.66
N VAL A 128 11.87 12.71 -2.56
CA VAL A 128 11.74 13.34 -3.90
C VAL A 128 11.67 14.86 -3.74
N SER A 129 10.93 15.33 -2.72
CA SER A 129 10.83 16.73 -2.35
C SER A 129 12.17 17.37 -1.96
N ALA A 130 13.01 16.67 -1.19
CA ALA A 130 14.34 17.22 -0.81
C ALA A 130 15.30 17.23 -2.00
N VAL A 131 15.27 16.21 -2.89
CA VAL A 131 16.05 16.22 -4.14
C VAL A 131 15.58 17.35 -5.05
N ALA A 132 14.28 17.59 -5.12
CA ALA A 132 13.72 18.70 -5.91
C ALA A 132 14.23 20.07 -5.40
N VAL A 133 14.31 20.25 -4.08
CA VAL A 133 14.90 21.44 -3.46
C VAL A 133 16.39 21.57 -3.79
N ASP A 134 17.17 20.49 -3.61
CA ASP A 134 18.61 20.48 -3.94
C ASP A 134 18.88 20.84 -5.42
N LEU A 135 18.06 20.30 -6.34
CA LEU A 135 18.20 20.58 -7.76
C LEU A 135 17.81 22.03 -8.09
N ALA A 136 16.75 22.54 -7.48
CA ALA A 136 16.33 23.92 -7.67
C ALA A 136 17.43 24.89 -7.15
N GLU A 137 18.00 24.64 -5.99
CA GLU A 137 19.09 25.44 -5.42
C GLU A 137 20.34 25.42 -6.30
N ARG A 138 20.74 24.25 -6.83
CA ARG A 138 21.91 24.14 -7.72
C ARG A 138 21.75 24.89 -9.04
N VAL A 139 20.52 25.01 -9.56
CA VAL A 139 20.25 25.71 -10.83
C VAL A 139 20.09 27.22 -10.61
N LEU A 140 19.46 27.63 -9.51
CA LEU A 140 19.10 29.02 -9.24
C LEU A 140 20.08 29.75 -8.33
N ASP A 141 21.07 29.02 -7.77
CA ASP A 141 22.10 29.45 -6.82
C ASP A 141 21.55 29.82 -5.42
N ASP A 142 20.30 30.28 -5.32
CA ASP A 142 19.59 30.57 -4.07
C ASP A 142 18.06 30.31 -4.24
N LEU A 143 17.36 30.10 -3.12
CA LEU A 143 15.90 29.91 -3.09
C LEU A 143 15.14 31.09 -2.46
N PRO A 144 15.71 31.87 -1.52
CA PRO A 144 15.03 33.01 -0.92
C PRO A 144 14.58 34.02 -2.00
N GLY A 145 13.30 34.41 -1.95
CA GLY A 145 12.73 35.38 -2.89
C GLY A 145 12.32 34.78 -4.24
N ARG A 146 12.54 33.48 -4.47
CA ARG A 146 12.04 32.80 -5.70
C ARG A 146 10.55 32.55 -5.60
N ARG A 147 9.93 32.49 -6.76
CA ARG A 147 8.50 32.25 -6.92
C ARG A 147 8.26 30.84 -7.44
N VAL A 148 7.40 30.10 -6.72
CA VAL A 148 7.01 28.73 -7.08
C VAL A 148 5.60 28.73 -7.66
N LEU A 149 5.44 28.08 -8.80
CA LEU A 149 4.16 27.72 -9.40
C LEU A 149 3.96 26.22 -9.29
N VAL A 150 2.91 25.80 -8.59
CA VAL A 150 2.49 24.41 -8.48
C VAL A 150 1.33 24.17 -9.44
N ILE A 151 1.47 23.23 -10.35
CA ILE A 151 0.44 22.81 -11.31
C ILE A 151 -0.12 21.48 -10.85
N GLY A 152 -1.38 21.46 -10.45
CA GLY A 152 -2.01 20.32 -9.80
C GLY A 152 -2.08 20.47 -8.28
N ALA A 153 -2.60 19.45 -7.60
CA ALA A 153 -2.77 19.46 -6.15
C ALA A 153 -2.53 18.07 -5.54
N GLY A 154 -1.59 17.30 -6.10
CA GLY A 154 -1.18 16.01 -5.59
C GLY A 154 -0.37 16.13 -4.28
N GLN A 155 -0.34 15.06 -3.48
CA GLN A 155 0.40 15.02 -2.22
C GLN A 155 1.90 15.30 -2.40
N MET A 156 2.50 14.81 -3.48
CA MET A 156 3.92 15.05 -3.80
C MET A 156 4.19 16.53 -4.10
N ALA A 157 3.29 17.20 -4.81
CA ALA A 157 3.41 18.64 -5.06
C ALA A 157 3.30 19.45 -3.77
N GLU A 158 2.40 19.06 -2.86
CA GLU A 158 2.27 19.66 -1.53
C GLU A 158 3.56 19.51 -0.73
N ALA A 159 4.09 18.27 -0.64
CA ALA A 159 5.32 17.99 0.09
C ALA A 159 6.53 18.77 -0.48
N THR A 160 6.63 18.84 -1.82
CA THR A 160 7.70 19.57 -2.51
C THR A 160 7.57 21.10 -2.30
N ALA A 161 6.36 21.62 -2.38
CA ALA A 161 6.11 23.05 -2.12
C ALA A 161 6.42 23.44 -0.68
N LEU A 162 6.01 22.59 0.31
CA LEU A 162 6.35 22.79 1.73
C LEU A 162 7.85 22.74 1.97
N ALA A 163 8.57 21.81 1.32
CA ALA A 163 10.02 21.74 1.43
C ALA A 163 10.69 23.00 0.89
N LEU A 164 10.25 23.53 -0.27
CA LEU A 164 10.76 24.79 -0.81
C LEU A 164 10.47 25.99 0.11
N VAL A 165 9.28 26.05 0.71
CA VAL A 165 8.93 27.09 1.70
C VAL A 165 9.86 27.03 2.92
N GLN A 166 10.16 25.84 3.42
CA GLN A 166 11.13 25.65 4.52
C GLN A 166 12.56 26.12 4.17
N HIS A 167 12.91 26.13 2.88
CA HIS A 167 14.19 26.61 2.36
C HIS A 167 14.15 28.09 1.89
N GLY A 168 13.12 28.84 2.29
CA GLY A 168 13.09 30.30 2.13
C GLY A 168 12.31 30.80 0.93
N VAL A 169 11.58 29.95 0.21
CA VAL A 169 10.61 30.42 -0.79
C VAL A 169 9.40 31.01 -0.07
N HIS A 170 8.99 32.24 -0.46
CA HIS A 170 7.89 32.92 0.21
C HIS A 170 6.66 33.14 -0.70
N GLU A 171 6.80 33.00 -2.01
CA GLU A 171 5.70 33.18 -2.95
C GLU A 171 5.36 31.87 -3.64
N VAL A 172 4.23 31.26 -3.23
CA VAL A 172 3.72 30.01 -3.80
C VAL A 172 2.37 30.27 -4.45
N VAL A 173 2.24 29.90 -5.71
CA VAL A 173 0.97 29.93 -6.46
C VAL A 173 0.60 28.51 -6.81
N VAL A 174 -0.64 28.13 -6.54
CA VAL A 174 -1.17 26.81 -6.90
C VAL A 174 -2.20 26.97 -8.00
N ALA A 175 -1.95 26.39 -9.16
CA ALA A 175 -2.87 26.35 -10.29
C ALA A 175 -3.50 24.97 -10.42
N ASN A 176 -4.82 24.89 -10.46
CA ASN A 176 -5.53 23.63 -10.67
C ASN A 176 -6.80 23.87 -11.50
N ARG A 177 -7.25 22.81 -12.18
CA ARG A 177 -8.52 22.82 -12.93
C ARG A 177 -9.70 23.19 -12.02
N THR A 178 -9.70 22.66 -10.80
CA THR A 178 -10.68 23.00 -9.74
C THR A 178 -10.08 24.04 -8.82
N VAL A 179 -10.57 25.28 -8.90
CA VAL A 179 -10.07 26.43 -8.10
C VAL A 179 -10.20 26.17 -6.59
N GLY A 180 -11.25 25.46 -6.15
CA GLY A 180 -11.43 25.06 -4.76
C GLY A 180 -10.23 24.26 -4.23
N THR A 181 -9.86 23.20 -4.93
CA THR A 181 -8.71 22.36 -4.60
C THR A 181 -7.38 23.13 -4.61
N ALA A 182 -7.23 24.08 -5.58
CA ALA A 182 -6.06 24.96 -5.62
C ALA A 182 -5.97 25.83 -4.35
N ARG A 183 -7.09 26.39 -3.89
CA ARG A 183 -7.14 27.23 -2.68
C ARG A 183 -6.88 26.42 -1.40
N GLU A 184 -7.39 25.20 -1.32
CA GLU A 184 -7.14 24.32 -0.18
C GLU A 184 -5.65 23.98 -0.04
N LEU A 185 -5.00 23.59 -1.14
CA LEU A 185 -3.56 23.34 -1.13
C LEU A 185 -2.77 24.62 -0.83
N ALA A 186 -3.13 25.73 -1.49
CA ALA A 186 -2.47 27.02 -1.27
C ALA A 186 -2.54 27.47 0.18
N ALA A 187 -3.68 27.25 0.88
CA ALA A 187 -3.80 27.57 2.30
C ALA A 187 -2.83 26.75 3.17
N ARG A 188 -2.57 25.47 2.83
CA ARG A 188 -1.62 24.63 3.56
C ARG A 188 -0.16 25.02 3.36
N VAL A 189 0.19 25.51 2.16
CA VAL A 189 1.58 25.91 1.82
C VAL A 189 1.84 27.42 2.01
N GLY A 190 0.86 28.18 2.50
CA GLY A 190 0.99 29.63 2.71
C GLY A 190 1.00 30.45 1.42
N GLY A 191 0.34 29.95 0.37
CA GLY A 191 0.30 30.54 -0.97
C GLY A 191 -1.09 31.03 -1.41
N ARG A 192 -1.26 31.24 -2.72
CA ARG A 192 -2.55 31.57 -3.34
C ARG A 192 -2.96 30.58 -4.41
N GLY A 193 -4.25 30.23 -4.45
CA GLY A 193 -4.82 29.32 -5.43
C GLY A 193 -5.49 30.02 -6.60
N VAL A 194 -5.22 29.54 -7.81
CA VAL A 194 -5.76 30.10 -9.07
C VAL A 194 -6.33 29.00 -9.97
N GLY A 195 -7.15 29.37 -10.94
CA GLY A 195 -7.61 28.48 -12.01
C GLY A 195 -6.58 28.34 -13.13
N PHE A 196 -6.73 27.32 -13.97
CA PHE A 196 -5.85 27.11 -15.14
C PHE A 196 -5.92 28.21 -16.18
N ASP A 197 -6.98 28.98 -16.19
CA ASP A 197 -7.12 30.20 -17.07
C ASP A 197 -6.04 31.23 -16.76
N LEU A 198 -5.51 31.28 -15.56
CA LEU A 198 -4.44 32.16 -15.14
C LEU A 198 -3.03 31.54 -15.26
N LEU A 199 -2.92 30.29 -15.68
CA LEU A 199 -1.63 29.56 -15.77
C LEU A 199 -0.58 30.30 -16.62
N PRO A 200 -0.89 30.87 -17.83
CA PRO A 200 0.10 31.60 -18.63
C PRO A 200 0.65 32.84 -17.92
N ALA A 201 -0.20 33.56 -17.20
CA ALA A 201 0.20 34.74 -16.45
C ALA A 201 1.08 34.42 -15.25
N GLU A 202 0.75 33.32 -14.53
CA GLU A 202 1.52 32.87 -13.37
C GLU A 202 2.86 32.26 -13.77
N LEU A 203 2.92 31.54 -14.90
CA LEU A 203 4.14 30.99 -15.47
C LEU A 203 5.17 32.08 -15.79
N ALA A 204 4.72 33.25 -16.28
CA ALA A 204 5.61 34.38 -16.59
C ALA A 204 6.41 34.85 -15.34
N GLY A 205 5.85 34.73 -14.16
CA GLY A 205 6.50 35.10 -12.88
C GLY A 205 7.28 34.01 -12.19
N ALA A 206 7.07 32.75 -12.55
CA ALA A 206 7.63 31.59 -11.82
C ALA A 206 9.13 31.39 -12.09
N ASP A 207 9.89 31.09 -11.05
CA ASP A 207 11.29 30.63 -11.14
C ASP A 207 11.37 29.10 -11.00
N ILE A 208 10.42 28.53 -10.26
CA ILE A 208 10.29 27.09 -10.06
C ILE A 208 8.87 26.69 -10.43
N VAL A 209 8.73 25.67 -11.27
CA VAL A 209 7.44 25.07 -11.64
C VAL A 209 7.45 23.63 -11.16
N ILE A 210 6.45 23.24 -10.35
CA ILE A 210 6.22 21.85 -9.94
C ILE A 210 4.95 21.38 -10.63
N SER A 211 5.01 20.32 -11.41
CA SER A 211 3.84 19.72 -12.05
C SER A 211 3.52 18.36 -11.43
N SER A 212 2.26 18.19 -11.03
CA SER A 212 1.73 16.97 -10.40
C SER A 212 0.24 16.87 -10.65
N THR A 213 -0.14 16.55 -11.90
CA THR A 213 -1.55 16.36 -12.27
C THR A 213 -1.81 14.90 -12.68
N ASN A 214 -3.09 14.55 -12.83
CA ASN A 214 -3.51 13.27 -13.41
C ASN A 214 -3.95 13.46 -14.87
N ALA A 215 -3.39 14.43 -15.60
CA ALA A 215 -3.75 14.65 -16.97
C ALA A 215 -3.19 13.56 -17.88
N PRO A 216 -3.98 13.05 -18.85
CA PRO A 216 -3.50 12.00 -19.75
C PRO A 216 -2.54 12.53 -20.83
N HIS A 217 -2.38 13.85 -20.91
CA HIS A 217 -1.52 14.53 -21.90
C HIS A 217 -0.77 15.67 -21.23
N PRO A 218 0.41 16.08 -21.76
CA PRO A 218 1.17 17.19 -21.22
C PRO A 218 0.33 18.47 -21.11
N VAL A 219 0.38 19.08 -19.93
CA VAL A 219 -0.28 20.34 -19.59
C VAL A 219 0.62 21.54 -19.79
N LEU A 220 1.95 21.33 -19.92
CA LEU A 220 2.96 22.35 -20.19
C LEU A 220 3.81 21.94 -21.39
N ARG A 221 3.86 22.79 -22.41
CA ARG A 221 4.57 22.55 -23.66
C ARG A 221 5.60 23.64 -23.92
N ALA A 222 6.52 23.40 -24.86
CA ALA A 222 7.51 24.39 -25.25
C ALA A 222 6.86 25.70 -25.79
N GLU A 223 5.71 25.60 -26.44
CA GLU A 223 4.94 26.78 -26.94
C GLU A 223 4.43 27.68 -25.79
N ASP A 224 4.21 27.16 -24.62
CA ASP A 224 3.79 27.90 -23.42
C ASP A 224 4.97 28.56 -22.71
N VAL A 225 6.11 27.90 -22.68
CA VAL A 225 7.31 28.31 -21.93
C VAL A 225 8.23 29.21 -22.74
N ALA A 226 8.38 28.99 -24.05
CA ALA A 226 9.30 29.72 -24.88
C ALA A 226 9.06 31.24 -24.89
N PRO A 227 7.80 31.77 -25.00
CA PRO A 227 7.55 33.21 -24.92
C PRO A 227 7.94 33.82 -23.56
N VAL A 228 7.74 33.04 -22.49
CA VAL A 228 8.11 33.46 -21.12
C VAL A 228 9.62 33.60 -21.01
N MET A 229 10.38 32.60 -21.45
CA MET A 229 11.84 32.62 -21.39
C MET A 229 12.45 33.72 -22.31
N ALA A 230 11.87 33.94 -23.48
CA ALA A 230 12.27 35.03 -24.38
C ALA A 230 12.10 36.42 -23.74
N ALA A 231 11.10 36.61 -22.89
CA ALA A 231 10.85 37.89 -22.21
C ALA A 231 11.76 38.08 -20.96
N ARG A 232 12.52 37.04 -20.54
CA ARG A 232 13.36 37.06 -19.33
C ARG A 232 14.70 36.33 -19.49
N PRO A 233 15.57 36.73 -20.45
CA PRO A 233 16.75 35.97 -20.85
C PRO A 233 17.79 35.79 -19.71
N GLU A 234 17.79 36.69 -18.72
CA GLU A 234 18.71 36.62 -17.57
C GLU A 234 18.18 35.77 -16.38
N ARG A 235 16.94 35.23 -16.47
CA ARG A 235 16.32 34.47 -15.40
C ARG A 235 16.17 33.01 -15.80
N ARG A 236 16.72 32.10 -15.03
CA ARG A 236 16.53 30.68 -15.22
C ARG A 236 15.17 30.21 -14.68
N MET A 237 14.68 29.12 -15.20
CA MET A 237 13.49 28.43 -14.73
C MET A 237 13.83 26.97 -14.44
N VAL A 238 13.44 26.49 -13.28
CA VAL A 238 13.47 25.06 -12.93
C VAL A 238 12.08 24.49 -13.08
N VAL A 239 11.94 23.42 -13.84
CA VAL A 239 10.68 22.70 -14.00
C VAL A 239 10.86 21.29 -13.44
N ILE A 240 10.02 20.90 -12.49
CA ILE A 240 10.04 19.63 -11.79
C ILE A 240 8.73 18.91 -12.10
N ASP A 241 8.79 17.89 -12.94
CA ASP A 241 7.64 17.08 -13.33
C ASP A 241 7.62 15.78 -12.51
N ILE A 242 6.73 15.72 -11.54
CA ILE A 242 6.53 14.57 -10.68
C ILE A 242 5.24 13.81 -11.01
N SER A 243 4.75 13.96 -12.24
CA SER A 243 3.52 13.34 -12.73
C SER A 243 3.80 12.04 -13.48
N VAL A 244 2.87 11.11 -13.37
CA VAL A 244 2.82 9.90 -14.18
C VAL A 244 1.38 9.73 -14.69
N PRO A 245 1.16 9.84 -16.01
CA PRO A 245 2.10 10.20 -17.09
C PRO A 245 2.64 11.64 -16.98
N ARG A 246 3.69 11.95 -17.73
CA ARG A 246 4.37 13.26 -17.68
C ARG A 246 3.42 14.42 -18.06
N ASP A 247 3.44 15.44 -17.23
CA ASP A 247 2.70 16.68 -17.44
C ASP A 247 3.45 17.68 -18.32
N VAL A 248 4.78 17.55 -18.43
CA VAL A 248 5.64 18.47 -19.16
C VAL A 248 6.18 17.78 -20.42
N ALA A 249 5.97 18.42 -21.56
CA ALA A 249 6.46 17.89 -22.82
C ALA A 249 8.00 17.93 -22.87
N ALA A 250 8.62 16.89 -23.43
CA ALA A 250 10.08 16.71 -23.44
C ALA A 250 10.84 17.81 -24.20
N ASP A 251 10.19 18.54 -25.11
CA ASP A 251 10.77 19.65 -25.87
C ASP A 251 11.00 20.91 -25.00
N VAL A 252 10.35 21.02 -23.85
CA VAL A 252 10.60 22.09 -22.85
C VAL A 252 12.04 22.07 -22.36
N ALA A 253 12.66 20.89 -22.23
CA ALA A 253 14.06 20.76 -21.85
C ALA A 253 15.06 21.35 -22.84
N ARG A 254 14.64 21.67 -24.07
CA ARG A 254 15.49 22.25 -25.12
C ARG A 254 15.49 23.77 -25.11
N LEU A 255 14.67 24.39 -24.27
CA LEU A 255 14.58 25.85 -24.20
C LEU A 255 15.76 26.40 -23.37
N ASP A 256 16.38 27.46 -23.90
CA ASP A 256 17.46 28.16 -23.20
C ASP A 256 16.99 28.73 -21.87
N GLY A 257 17.77 28.50 -20.80
CA GLY A 257 17.47 28.94 -19.46
C GLY A 257 16.47 28.07 -18.68
N VAL A 258 15.98 26.97 -19.26
CA VAL A 258 15.10 26.01 -18.59
C VAL A 258 15.89 24.78 -18.17
N ALA A 259 15.74 24.38 -16.92
CA ALA A 259 16.19 23.09 -16.41
C ALA A 259 14.96 22.24 -16.08
N LEU A 260 14.70 21.20 -16.87
CA LEU A 260 13.61 20.26 -16.66
C LEU A 260 14.16 19.01 -15.98
N PHE A 261 13.53 18.64 -14.86
CA PHE A 261 13.77 17.39 -14.15
C PHE A 261 12.47 16.61 -14.07
N ASP A 262 12.48 15.40 -14.53
CA ASP A 262 11.36 14.48 -14.34
C ASP A 262 11.59 13.53 -13.13
N ILE A 263 10.61 12.69 -12.85
CA ILE A 263 10.68 11.76 -11.74
C ILE A 263 11.87 10.81 -11.84
N ASP A 264 12.23 10.36 -13.06
CA ASP A 264 13.38 9.49 -13.32
C ASP A 264 14.71 10.21 -13.05
N ASP A 265 14.78 11.51 -13.29
CA ASP A 265 15.94 12.35 -12.95
C ASP A 265 16.13 12.47 -11.45
N LEU A 266 15.03 12.66 -10.72
CA LEU A 266 15.04 12.72 -9.26
C LEU A 266 15.50 11.38 -8.67
N GLU A 267 15.03 10.24 -9.21
CA GLU A 267 15.50 8.89 -8.83
C GLU A 267 17.00 8.73 -9.00
N ARG A 268 17.55 9.10 -10.17
CA ARG A 268 19.00 8.95 -10.43
C ARG A 268 19.84 9.73 -9.44
N VAL A 269 19.40 10.91 -9.01
CA VAL A 269 20.12 11.69 -7.99
C VAL A 269 20.04 11.01 -6.64
N VAL A 270 18.88 10.44 -6.29
CA VAL A 270 18.70 9.67 -5.06
C VAL A 270 19.60 8.43 -5.06
N GLU A 271 19.64 7.69 -6.17
CA GLU A 271 20.50 6.49 -6.30
C GLU A 271 21.98 6.81 -6.14
N ALA A 272 22.44 7.94 -6.69
CA ALA A 272 23.81 8.39 -6.53
C ALA A 272 24.20 8.68 -5.05
N ASN A 273 23.23 9.09 -4.24
CA ASN A 273 23.41 9.34 -2.80
C ASN A 273 23.27 8.05 -1.95
N LEU A 274 22.87 6.91 -2.56
CA LEU A 274 22.47 5.69 -1.85
C LEU A 274 23.61 4.76 -1.41
N ASN A 275 24.86 5.01 -1.77
CA ASN A 275 25.98 4.10 -1.42
C ASN A 275 26.14 3.86 0.10
N GLY A 276 25.65 4.75 0.96
CA GLY A 276 25.63 4.55 2.42
C GLY A 276 24.42 3.77 2.95
N ARG A 277 23.34 3.64 2.15
CA ARG A 277 22.06 3.07 2.63
C ARG A 277 21.91 1.57 2.36
N ARG A 278 22.81 0.97 1.57
CA ARG A 278 22.71 -0.46 1.22
C ARG A 278 22.71 -1.37 2.46
N LEU A 279 23.55 -1.06 3.44
CA LEU A 279 23.62 -1.83 4.68
C LEU A 279 22.34 -1.69 5.53
N GLU A 280 21.74 -0.50 5.56
CA GLU A 280 20.50 -0.27 6.31
C GLU A 280 19.29 -0.91 5.58
N ALA A 281 19.30 -0.96 4.25
CA ALA A 281 18.30 -1.68 3.47
C ALA A 281 18.40 -3.20 3.71
N GLU A 282 19.60 -3.78 3.76
CA GLU A 282 19.82 -5.19 4.11
C GLU A 282 19.28 -5.54 5.52
N ARG A 283 19.46 -4.64 6.48
CA ARG A 283 18.85 -4.80 7.81
C ARG A 283 17.34 -4.75 7.75
N GLY A 284 16.78 -3.83 6.97
CA GLY A 284 15.33 -3.72 6.71
C GLY A 284 14.76 -5.00 6.10
N GLU A 285 15.46 -5.59 5.12
CA GLU A 285 15.08 -6.88 4.52
C GLU A 285 15.03 -8.01 5.55
N GLY A 286 15.89 -8.01 6.56
CA GLY A 286 15.82 -8.96 7.67
C GLY A 286 14.51 -8.89 8.45
N TYR A 287 13.98 -7.69 8.71
CA TYR A 287 12.68 -7.51 9.36
C TYR A 287 11.52 -7.96 8.45
N VAL A 288 11.59 -7.65 7.16
CA VAL A 288 10.62 -8.10 6.16
C VAL A 288 10.55 -9.63 6.11
N LEU A 289 11.71 -10.31 6.04
CA LEU A 289 11.76 -11.77 6.02
C LEU A 289 11.13 -12.39 7.27
N GLY A 290 11.44 -11.87 8.45
CA GLY A 290 10.84 -12.32 9.71
C GLY A 290 9.30 -12.14 9.73
N ALA A 291 8.82 -11.03 9.20
CA ALA A 291 7.39 -10.76 9.09
C ALA A 291 6.68 -11.68 8.09
N VAL A 292 7.30 -11.96 6.93
CA VAL A 292 6.77 -12.93 5.96
C VAL A 292 6.63 -14.30 6.59
N GLN A 293 7.62 -14.75 7.33
CA GLN A 293 7.55 -16.03 8.06
C GLN A 293 6.40 -16.04 9.07
N GLY A 294 6.24 -14.96 9.84
CA GLY A 294 5.13 -14.79 10.79
C GLY A 294 3.77 -14.80 10.11
N PHE A 295 3.62 -14.09 9.00
CA PHE A 295 2.38 -14.07 8.21
C PHE A 295 2.07 -15.45 7.61
N ALA A 296 3.07 -16.13 7.06
CA ALA A 296 2.91 -17.48 6.52
C ALA A 296 2.48 -18.48 7.60
N ALA A 297 3.05 -18.41 8.80
CA ALA A 297 2.65 -19.23 9.94
C ALA A 297 1.20 -18.94 10.35
N TRP A 298 0.82 -17.68 10.48
CA TRP A 298 -0.55 -17.28 10.79
C TRP A 298 -1.56 -17.75 9.72
N ARG A 299 -1.22 -17.60 8.43
CA ARG A 299 -2.06 -18.05 7.30
C ARG A 299 -2.29 -19.58 7.34
N ARG A 300 -1.25 -20.35 7.63
CA ARG A 300 -1.39 -21.79 7.83
C ARG A 300 -2.31 -22.13 9.01
N GLY A 301 -2.23 -21.35 10.09
CA GLY A 301 -3.11 -21.49 11.25
C GLY A 301 -4.59 -21.28 10.90
N LEU A 302 -4.90 -20.35 10.00
CA LEU A 302 -6.26 -20.15 9.50
C LEU A 302 -6.83 -21.38 8.79
N GLN A 303 -6.01 -22.13 8.06
CA GLN A 303 -6.45 -23.35 7.37
C GLN A 303 -6.78 -24.49 8.37
N ALA A 304 -6.20 -24.47 9.55
CA ALA A 304 -6.50 -25.45 10.61
C ALA A 304 -7.79 -25.11 11.38
N ALA A 305 -8.20 -23.86 11.41
CA ALA A 305 -9.35 -23.40 12.19
C ALA A 305 -10.68 -24.11 11.84
N PRO A 306 -11.06 -24.30 10.56
CA PRO A 306 -12.27 -25.03 10.19
C PRO A 306 -12.28 -26.47 10.71
N ALA A 307 -11.16 -27.20 10.61
CA ALA A 307 -11.07 -28.58 11.09
C ALA A 307 -11.21 -28.67 12.61
N ILE A 308 -10.65 -27.71 13.35
CA ILE A 308 -10.81 -27.63 14.81
C ILE A 308 -12.27 -27.31 15.18
N THR A 309 -12.95 -26.45 14.43
CA THR A 309 -14.36 -26.14 14.64
C THR A 309 -15.23 -27.36 14.38
N SER A 310 -15.07 -28.03 13.23
CA SER A 310 -15.80 -29.27 12.91
C SER A 310 -15.56 -30.37 13.92
N LEU A 311 -14.33 -30.52 14.42
CA LEU A 311 -14.04 -31.48 15.50
C LEU A 311 -14.85 -31.16 16.75
N ARG A 312 -14.92 -29.93 17.17
CA ARG A 312 -15.67 -29.54 18.38
C ARG A 312 -17.16 -29.69 18.20
N GLU A 313 -17.70 -29.33 17.02
CA GLU A 313 -19.11 -29.52 16.68
C GLU A 313 -19.47 -31.01 16.71
N ARG A 314 -18.64 -31.87 16.10
CA ARG A 314 -18.85 -33.32 16.11
C ARG A 314 -18.85 -33.90 17.51
N ALA A 315 -17.91 -33.48 18.34
CA ALA A 315 -17.84 -33.96 19.74
C ALA A 315 -19.04 -33.47 20.55
N GLU A 316 -19.52 -32.27 20.32
CA GLU A 316 -20.72 -31.73 20.98
C GLU A 316 -22.00 -32.45 20.51
N GLU A 317 -22.10 -32.81 19.23
CA GLU A 317 -23.19 -33.63 18.69
C GLU A 317 -23.24 -34.98 19.40
N ILE A 318 -22.08 -35.67 19.49
CA ILE A 318 -21.98 -36.97 20.23
C ILE A 318 -22.40 -36.79 21.66
N ARG A 319 -21.89 -35.78 22.37
CA ARG A 319 -22.26 -35.49 23.74
C ARG A 319 -23.76 -35.31 23.90
N ARG A 320 -24.39 -34.52 23.07
CA ARG A 320 -25.85 -34.25 23.09
C ARG A 320 -26.65 -35.49 22.77
N ALA A 321 -26.24 -36.29 21.81
CA ALA A 321 -26.91 -37.53 21.43
C ALA A 321 -26.87 -38.56 22.59
N GLU A 322 -25.74 -38.69 23.28
CA GLU A 322 -25.60 -39.58 24.42
C GLU A 322 -26.45 -39.12 25.63
N LEU A 323 -26.47 -37.82 25.92
CA LEU A 323 -27.32 -37.30 26.99
C LEU A 323 -28.81 -37.48 26.65
N ALA A 324 -29.23 -37.28 25.41
CA ALA A 324 -30.61 -37.50 25.00
C ALA A 324 -31.00 -39.00 25.09
N ARG A 325 -30.12 -39.91 24.67
CA ARG A 325 -30.33 -41.36 24.75
C ARG A 325 -30.56 -41.83 26.19
N ILE A 326 -29.83 -41.26 27.14
CA ILE A 326 -29.91 -41.66 28.54
C ILE A 326 -31.08 -40.94 29.22
N ALA A 327 -31.42 -39.72 28.82
CA ALA A 327 -32.52 -38.92 29.40
C ALA A 327 -33.87 -39.66 29.38
N ALA A 328 -34.14 -40.52 28.39
CA ALA A 328 -35.36 -41.32 28.28
C ALA A 328 -35.52 -42.35 29.43
N GLY A 329 -34.44 -42.66 30.17
CA GLY A 329 -34.46 -43.57 31.33
C GLY A 329 -34.29 -42.88 32.68
N TRP A 330 -34.26 -41.55 32.73
CA TRP A 330 -33.95 -40.79 33.93
C TRP A 330 -35.22 -40.12 34.53
N GLU A 331 -36.32 -40.89 34.68
CA GLU A 331 -37.50 -40.45 35.43
C GLU A 331 -37.11 -40.24 36.90
N GLY A 332 -36.97 -38.93 37.33
CA GLY A 332 -36.66 -38.56 38.70
C GLY A 332 -35.41 -37.75 38.97
N LEU A 333 -34.59 -37.42 37.93
CA LEU A 333 -33.45 -36.53 38.10
C LEU A 333 -33.93 -35.07 38.31
N SER A 334 -33.38 -34.42 39.34
CA SER A 334 -33.59 -33.02 39.57
C SER A 334 -32.96 -32.15 38.47
N GLU A 335 -33.42 -30.93 38.28
CA GLU A 335 -32.78 -29.98 37.33
C GLU A 335 -31.32 -29.70 37.70
N GLU A 336 -30.99 -29.73 39.01
CA GLU A 336 -29.65 -29.54 39.49
C GLU A 336 -28.70 -30.70 39.07
N ASP A 337 -29.18 -31.96 39.15
CA ASP A 337 -28.43 -33.11 38.71
C ASP A 337 -28.22 -33.15 37.18
N ARG A 338 -29.22 -32.72 36.43
CA ARG A 338 -29.08 -32.54 34.97
C ARG A 338 -28.02 -31.52 34.63
N ALA A 339 -28.02 -30.38 35.30
CA ALA A 339 -27.02 -29.31 35.07
C ALA A 339 -25.61 -29.81 35.48
N ARG A 340 -25.45 -30.60 36.55
CA ARG A 340 -24.19 -31.21 36.94
C ARG A 340 -23.67 -32.20 35.88
N LEU A 341 -24.53 -33.03 35.31
CA LEU A 341 -24.18 -33.98 34.25
C LEU A 341 -23.80 -33.25 32.93
N GLU A 342 -24.53 -32.19 32.58
CA GLU A 342 -24.14 -31.35 31.43
C GLU A 342 -22.76 -30.73 31.65
N ALA A 343 -22.51 -30.18 32.82
CA ALA A 343 -21.21 -29.58 33.16
C ALA A 343 -20.09 -30.62 33.18
N LEU A 344 -20.32 -31.78 33.71
CA LEU A 344 -19.35 -32.90 33.76
C LEU A 344 -18.99 -33.38 32.36
N THR A 345 -20.00 -33.68 31.53
CA THR A 345 -19.78 -34.16 30.15
C THR A 345 -19.11 -33.13 29.28
N LYS A 346 -19.50 -31.85 29.40
CA LYS A 346 -18.84 -30.74 28.72
C LYS A 346 -17.39 -30.57 29.17
N GLY A 347 -17.12 -30.74 30.46
CA GLY A 347 -15.78 -30.72 31.04
C GLY A 347 -14.88 -31.83 30.47
N ILE A 348 -15.43 -33.05 30.33
CA ILE A 348 -14.71 -34.21 29.76
C ILE A 348 -14.38 -33.92 28.29
N VAL A 349 -15.35 -33.53 27.48
CA VAL A 349 -15.15 -33.20 26.04
C VAL A 349 -14.10 -32.12 25.89
N ASN A 350 -14.19 -31.02 26.65
CA ASN A 350 -13.22 -29.94 26.59
C ASN A 350 -11.79 -30.42 26.95
N LYS A 351 -11.63 -31.27 27.97
CA LYS A 351 -10.31 -31.79 28.35
C LYS A 351 -9.74 -32.75 27.32
N LEU A 352 -10.58 -33.61 26.72
CA LEU A 352 -10.15 -34.53 25.66
C LEU A 352 -9.73 -33.81 24.39
N LEU A 353 -10.40 -32.74 24.03
CA LEU A 353 -10.11 -31.98 22.81
C LEU A 353 -9.04 -30.90 22.99
N HIS A 354 -8.67 -30.57 24.23
CA HIS A 354 -7.70 -29.51 24.50
C HIS A 354 -6.35 -29.79 23.84
N GLU A 355 -5.74 -30.93 24.18
CA GLU A 355 -4.41 -31.32 23.71
C GLU A 355 -4.35 -31.47 22.17
N PRO A 356 -5.26 -32.20 21.50
CA PRO A 356 -5.32 -32.24 20.01
C PRO A 356 -5.44 -30.89 19.39
N THR A 357 -6.28 -29.99 19.92
CA THR A 357 -6.49 -28.65 19.40
C THR A 357 -5.22 -27.80 19.51
N VAL A 358 -4.53 -27.86 20.65
CA VAL A 358 -3.27 -27.14 20.89
C VAL A 358 -2.19 -27.66 19.93
N ARG A 359 -2.05 -28.97 19.79
CA ARG A 359 -1.03 -29.59 18.91
C ARG A 359 -1.26 -29.25 17.42
N VAL A 360 -2.52 -29.29 16.95
CA VAL A 360 -2.84 -28.93 15.57
C VAL A 360 -2.53 -27.45 15.31
N ARG A 361 -2.80 -26.56 16.26
CA ARG A 361 -2.43 -25.14 16.16
C ARG A 361 -0.90 -24.95 16.12
N ALA A 362 -0.17 -25.60 17.02
CA ALA A 362 1.29 -25.54 17.06
C ALA A 362 1.93 -26.09 15.78
N ALA A 363 1.42 -27.23 15.27
CA ALA A 363 1.87 -27.80 14.00
C ALA A 363 1.55 -26.90 12.79
N ALA A 364 0.47 -26.11 12.86
CA ALA A 364 0.16 -25.11 11.84
C ALA A 364 1.22 -24.00 11.78
N GLU A 365 1.80 -23.63 12.90
CA GLU A 365 2.87 -22.62 12.96
C GLU A 365 4.20 -23.14 12.38
N THR A 366 4.48 -24.44 12.50
CA THR A 366 5.74 -25.06 12.05
C THR A 366 5.73 -25.61 10.62
N GLY A 367 4.59 -25.65 9.95
CA GLY A 367 4.49 -26.08 8.53
C GLY A 367 3.92 -27.49 8.32
N ASP A 368 3.77 -28.30 9.36
CA ASP A 368 3.24 -29.66 9.30
C ASP A 368 1.71 -29.76 9.40
N SER A 369 1.04 -28.61 9.24
CA SER A 369 -0.41 -28.49 9.49
C SER A 369 -1.28 -29.33 8.57
N LEU A 370 -0.95 -29.46 7.28
CA LEU A 370 -1.77 -30.20 6.32
C LEU A 370 -1.93 -31.67 6.74
N GLN A 371 -0.82 -32.32 7.07
CA GLN A 371 -0.83 -33.72 7.48
C GLN A 371 -1.64 -33.95 8.78
N HIS A 372 -1.50 -33.04 9.75
CA HIS A 372 -2.23 -33.13 11.01
C HIS A 372 -3.72 -32.80 10.85
N VAL A 373 -4.07 -31.83 10.01
CA VAL A 373 -5.46 -31.49 9.69
C VAL A 373 -6.14 -32.63 8.92
N GLU A 374 -5.46 -33.23 7.95
CA GLU A 374 -5.98 -34.40 7.21
C GLU A 374 -6.14 -35.62 8.12
N SER A 375 -5.15 -35.88 8.98
CA SER A 375 -5.23 -36.94 9.99
C SER A 375 -6.40 -36.73 10.95
N LEU A 376 -6.60 -35.49 11.41
CA LEU A 376 -7.73 -35.15 12.28
C LEU A 376 -9.07 -35.36 11.58
N ARG A 377 -9.20 -34.91 10.33
CA ARG A 377 -10.41 -35.14 9.52
C ARG A 377 -10.69 -36.63 9.32
N HIS A 378 -9.66 -37.38 8.96
CA HIS A 378 -9.78 -38.84 8.74
C HIS A 378 -10.15 -39.59 10.02
N LEU A 379 -9.44 -39.36 11.12
CA LEU A 379 -9.62 -40.08 12.39
C LEU A 379 -10.99 -39.79 13.05
N PHE A 380 -11.52 -38.60 12.89
CA PHE A 380 -12.80 -38.19 13.48
C PHE A 380 -13.97 -38.15 12.50
N GLY A 381 -13.76 -38.60 11.27
CA GLY A 381 -14.80 -38.62 10.23
C GLY A 381 -15.42 -37.26 9.96
N LEU A 382 -14.58 -36.21 9.95
CA LEU A 382 -15.02 -34.84 9.64
C LEU A 382 -15.12 -34.68 8.13
N GLU A 383 -16.32 -34.43 7.63
CA GLU A 383 -16.51 -34.14 6.19
C GLU A 383 -15.70 -32.89 5.80
N ALA A 384 -15.16 -32.89 4.58
CA ALA A 384 -14.54 -31.69 4.04
C ALA A 384 -15.63 -30.61 3.93
N GLY A 385 -15.55 -29.60 4.78
CA GLY A 385 -16.56 -28.54 4.84
C GLY A 385 -16.76 -27.94 3.44
N THR A 386 -17.93 -28.15 2.88
CA THR A 386 -18.41 -27.40 1.72
C THR A 386 -18.51 -25.96 2.21
N GLN A 387 -17.61 -25.10 1.75
CA GLN A 387 -17.73 -23.67 1.99
C GLN A 387 -19.06 -23.20 1.39
N ARG A 388 -19.98 -22.78 2.27
CA ARG A 388 -21.14 -21.99 1.87
C ARG A 388 -20.79 -20.52 1.87
#